data_831b6d86cd4c5ab3b112dc4c1276c922
#
_entry.id   831b6d86cd4c5ab3b112dc4c1276c922
#
_cell.length_a   1.000
_cell.length_b   1.000
_cell.length_c   1.000
_cell.angle_alpha   90.00
_cell.angle_beta   90.00
_cell.angle_gamma   90.00
#
_symmetry.space_group_name_H-M   'P 1'
#
loop_
_entity.id
_entity.type
_entity.pdbx_description
1 polymer ?
#
loop_
_entity_poly.entity_id
_entity_poly.type
_entity_poly.pdbx_seq_one_letter_code
_entity_poly.pdbx_strand_id
1 'polypeptide(L)'
;GIPAKAGAPDCSSFQAARRALDALERSASELDPYRDEPPQMKSGAVGKVGYLRLDFRRDDESGRTVLADLDRRTPLLAQKALYWEESQPDMACVITITATGCVVQGDRMALDIHARPHAHALVTTQCATKVHVMDHNHASQLQRFHLGEGSWLEYVPDPLILHRHAR
;
A
#
# COMPACT_ATOMS: atom_id res chain seq x y z
N GLY A 1 0.57 9.40 -31.84
CA GLY A 1 0.29 10.49 -30.92
C GLY A 1 0.01 9.92 -29.56
N ILE A 2 0.87 10.19 -28.58
CA ILE A 2 0.69 9.84 -27.17
C ILE A 2 -0.49 10.66 -26.65
N PRO A 3 -1.56 10.07 -26.12
CA PRO A 3 -2.59 10.87 -25.47
C PRO A 3 -2.01 11.42 -24.16
N ALA A 4 -1.77 12.72 -24.16
CA ALA A 4 -1.49 13.46 -22.94
C ALA A 4 -2.78 13.56 -22.13
N LYS A 5 -2.71 13.20 -20.89
CA LYS A 5 -3.20 13.77 -19.64
C LYS A 5 -3.34 12.65 -18.60
N ALA A 6 -2.24 12.35 -17.96
CA ALA A 6 -2.36 11.94 -16.56
C ALA A 6 -3.01 13.15 -15.85
N GLY A 7 -4.25 13.01 -15.44
CA GLY A 7 -4.90 13.98 -14.57
C GLY A 7 -4.02 14.22 -13.35
N ALA A 8 -4.07 15.43 -12.80
CA ALA A 8 -3.40 15.72 -11.53
C ALA A 8 -3.76 14.62 -10.53
N PRO A 9 -2.78 14.13 -9.74
CA PRO A 9 -3.02 13.04 -8.79
C PRO A 9 -4.24 13.37 -7.95
N ASP A 10 -5.19 12.46 -7.93
CA ASP A 10 -6.42 12.64 -7.17
C ASP A 10 -6.08 12.74 -5.68
N CYS A 11 -5.84 13.95 -5.22
CA CYS A 11 -5.58 14.25 -3.80
C CYS A 11 -6.70 13.74 -2.89
N SER A 12 -7.90 13.50 -3.44
CA SER A 12 -9.02 12.97 -2.68
C SER A 12 -8.75 11.55 -2.16
N SER A 13 -8.11 10.71 -2.94
CA SER A 13 -7.81 9.32 -2.56
C SER A 13 -6.78 9.23 -1.42
N PHE A 14 -5.70 9.97 -1.51
CA PHE A 14 -4.71 10.05 -0.42
C PHE A 14 -5.31 10.64 0.86
N GLN A 15 -6.04 11.74 0.73
CA GLN A 15 -6.69 12.38 1.90
C GLN A 15 -7.76 11.47 2.51
N ALA A 16 -8.51 10.75 1.68
CA ALA A 16 -9.49 9.78 2.16
C ALA A 16 -8.82 8.63 2.93
N ALA A 17 -7.69 8.11 2.41
CA ALA A 17 -6.91 7.10 3.08
C ALA A 17 -6.35 7.60 4.42
N ARG A 18 -5.84 8.83 4.46
CA ARG A 18 -5.36 9.46 5.71
C ARG A 18 -6.46 9.58 6.75
N ARG A 19 -7.63 10.10 6.38
CA ARG A 19 -8.78 10.20 7.31
C ARG A 19 -9.22 8.83 7.83
N ALA A 20 -9.20 7.80 6.98
CA ALA A 20 -9.54 6.44 7.39
C ALA A 20 -8.50 5.85 8.36
N LEU A 21 -7.21 6.07 8.09
CA LEU A 21 -6.13 5.66 8.98
C LEU A 21 -6.22 6.37 10.34
N ASP A 22 -6.42 7.70 10.33
CA ASP A 22 -6.59 8.48 11.56
C ASP A 22 -7.83 8.04 12.37
N ALA A 23 -8.90 7.63 11.69
CA ALA A 23 -10.10 7.09 12.34
C ALA A 23 -9.83 5.72 12.96
N LEU A 24 -9.11 4.84 12.26
CA LEU A 24 -8.69 3.54 12.77
C LEU A 24 -7.82 3.69 14.02
N GLU A 25 -6.80 4.55 13.97
CA GLU A 25 -5.94 4.82 15.11
C GLU A 25 -6.71 5.35 16.32
N ARG A 26 -7.67 6.24 16.10
CA ARG A 26 -8.52 6.75 17.19
C ARG A 26 -9.41 5.67 17.81
N SER A 27 -9.80 4.66 17.05
CA SER A 27 -10.64 3.56 17.56
C SER A 27 -9.86 2.45 18.26
N ALA A 28 -8.55 2.39 18.06
CA ALA A 28 -7.67 1.36 18.62
C ALA A 28 -7.18 1.78 20.01
N SER A 29 -7.85 1.31 21.06
CA SER A 29 -7.50 1.65 22.46
C SER A 29 -6.10 1.17 22.86
N GLU A 30 -5.56 0.16 22.17
CA GLU A 30 -4.19 -0.34 22.35
C GLU A 30 -3.13 0.72 22.05
N LEU A 31 -3.48 1.73 21.26
CA LEU A 31 -2.58 2.81 20.89
C LEU A 31 -2.60 3.99 21.87
N ASP A 32 -3.59 4.04 22.78
CA ASP A 32 -3.74 5.16 23.74
C ASP A 32 -2.46 5.47 24.54
N PRO A 33 -1.68 4.48 25.03
CA PRO A 33 -0.45 4.76 25.75
C PRO A 33 0.65 5.44 24.94
N TYR A 34 0.53 5.42 23.60
CA TYR A 34 1.60 5.87 22.68
C TYR A 34 1.24 7.10 21.87
N ARG A 35 -0.01 7.59 21.93
CA ARG A 35 -0.50 8.67 21.07
C ARG A 35 0.21 9.99 21.26
N ASP A 36 0.55 10.30 22.50
CA ASP A 36 1.19 11.57 22.87
C ASP A 36 2.72 11.49 22.86
N GLU A 37 3.27 10.35 22.50
CA GLU A 37 4.71 10.17 22.41
C GLU A 37 5.25 10.73 21.08
N PRO A 38 6.49 11.24 21.06
CA PRO A 38 7.06 11.84 19.85
C PRO A 38 7.24 10.81 18.74
N PRO A 39 6.88 11.13 17.47
CA PRO A 39 7.09 10.23 16.34
C PRO A 39 8.55 10.11 15.92
N GLN A 40 9.41 10.98 16.45
CA GLN A 40 10.82 11.03 16.10
C GLN A 40 11.64 10.02 16.89
N MET A 41 12.52 9.29 16.20
CA MET A 41 13.48 8.39 16.84
C MET A 41 14.63 9.17 17.51
N LYS A 42 15.35 8.54 18.45
CA LYS A 42 16.56 9.10 19.07
C LYS A 42 17.64 9.48 18.06
N SER A 43 17.71 8.78 16.93
CA SER A 43 18.59 9.09 15.79
C SER A 43 18.21 10.36 15.02
N GLY A 44 17.10 11.01 15.35
CA GLY A 44 16.54 12.13 14.60
C GLY A 44 15.68 11.71 13.40
N ALA A 45 15.55 10.42 13.10
CA ALA A 45 14.67 9.96 12.03
C ALA A 45 13.20 10.19 12.40
N VAL A 46 12.43 10.70 11.45
CA VAL A 46 11.01 11.00 11.61
C VAL A 46 10.19 9.97 10.84
N GLY A 47 9.09 9.53 11.42
CA GLY A 47 8.12 8.66 10.76
C GLY A 47 7.60 9.27 9.46
N LYS A 48 7.30 8.43 8.49
CA LYS A 48 6.86 8.82 7.15
C LYS A 48 5.38 8.57 6.95
N VAL A 49 4.81 9.34 6.05
CA VAL A 49 3.42 9.16 5.61
C VAL A 49 3.44 8.61 4.19
N GLY A 50 3.31 7.28 4.07
CA GLY A 50 3.32 6.58 2.80
C GLY A 50 1.92 6.30 2.27
N TYR A 51 1.79 6.30 0.95
CA TYR A 51 0.55 5.92 0.27
C TYR A 51 0.85 5.16 -1.01
N LEU A 52 0.05 4.16 -1.30
CA LEU A 52 0.06 3.47 -2.57
C LEU A 52 -1.37 3.13 -2.98
N ARG A 53 -1.76 3.57 -4.18
CA ARG A 53 -2.99 3.12 -4.83
C ARG A 53 -2.66 2.38 -6.09
N LEU A 54 -3.25 1.19 -6.24
CA LEU A 54 -3.20 0.38 -7.45
C LEU A 54 -4.62 0.26 -7.99
N ASP A 55 -4.84 0.64 -9.24
CA ASP A 55 -6.16 0.52 -9.89
C ASP A 55 -6.03 -0.42 -11.10
N PHE A 56 -6.61 -1.59 -10.99
CA PHE A 56 -6.61 -2.63 -12.02
C PHE A 56 -7.90 -2.60 -12.81
N ARG A 57 -7.77 -2.66 -14.12
CA ARG A 57 -8.89 -2.71 -15.06
C ARG A 57 -8.67 -3.80 -16.10
N ARG A 58 -9.73 -4.49 -16.46
CA ARG A 58 -9.71 -5.33 -17.67
C ARG A 58 -9.66 -4.42 -18.89
N ASP A 59 -8.73 -4.69 -19.76
CA ASP A 59 -8.61 -4.03 -21.06
C ASP A 59 -9.45 -4.79 -22.08
N ASP A 60 -10.40 -4.09 -22.71
CA ASP A 60 -11.40 -4.70 -23.59
C ASP A 60 -10.79 -5.24 -24.89
N GLU A 61 -9.68 -4.65 -25.34
CA GLU A 61 -9.02 -5.04 -26.59
C GLU A 61 -8.18 -6.31 -26.41
N SER A 62 -7.35 -6.36 -25.40
CA SER A 62 -6.45 -7.49 -25.14
C SER A 62 -7.08 -8.58 -24.26
N GLY A 63 -8.17 -8.27 -23.57
CA GLY A 63 -8.78 -9.15 -22.59
C GLY A 63 -7.96 -9.30 -21.29
N ARG A 64 -6.82 -8.63 -21.18
CA ARG A 64 -5.93 -8.70 -20.01
C ARG A 64 -6.31 -7.68 -18.96
N THR A 65 -5.98 -7.98 -17.72
CA THR A 65 -5.99 -6.98 -16.66
C THR A 65 -4.75 -6.08 -16.79
N VAL A 66 -4.93 -4.78 -16.74
CA VAL A 66 -3.84 -3.80 -16.76
C VAL A 66 -3.84 -2.97 -15.49
N LEU A 67 -2.67 -2.54 -15.05
CA LEU A 67 -2.54 -1.50 -14.03
C LEU A 67 -2.86 -0.16 -14.69
N ALA A 68 -4.12 0.26 -14.58
CA ALA A 68 -4.65 1.43 -15.29
C ALA A 68 -4.24 2.75 -14.64
N ASP A 69 -4.07 2.75 -13.32
CA ASP A 69 -3.61 3.92 -12.58
C ASP A 69 -2.79 3.52 -11.35
N LEU A 70 -1.82 4.37 -11.03
CA LEU A 70 -0.87 4.20 -9.94
C LEU A 70 -0.60 5.55 -9.28
N ASP A 71 -1.05 5.74 -8.03
CA ASP A 71 -0.64 6.86 -7.18
C ASP A 71 0.28 6.34 -6.07
N ARG A 72 1.41 7.01 -5.87
CA ARG A 72 2.42 6.58 -4.91
C ARG A 72 3.05 7.74 -4.16
N ARG A 73 3.23 7.53 -2.85
CA ARG A 73 3.98 8.43 -1.96
C ARG A 73 4.97 7.60 -1.14
N THR A 74 6.22 8.00 -1.22
CA THR A 74 7.32 7.35 -0.48
C THR A 74 6.96 7.20 1.00
N PRO A 75 7.27 6.05 1.64
CA PRO A 75 8.16 5.00 1.14
C PRO A 75 7.49 3.88 0.33
N LEU A 76 6.18 3.92 0.12
CA LEU A 76 5.47 2.91 -0.64
C LEU A 76 5.62 3.15 -2.14
N LEU A 77 6.03 2.12 -2.86
CA LEU A 77 6.24 2.13 -4.30
C LEU A 77 5.66 0.87 -4.93
N ALA A 78 5.37 0.95 -6.20
CA ALA A 78 5.14 -0.20 -7.07
C ALA A 78 5.70 0.09 -8.45
N GLN A 79 6.00 -0.95 -9.19
CA GLN A 79 6.43 -0.89 -10.58
C GLN A 79 5.25 -1.18 -11.51
N LYS A 80 5.52 -1.35 -12.79
CA LYS A 80 4.52 -1.76 -13.78
C LYS A 80 3.99 -3.17 -13.48
N ALA A 81 2.81 -3.49 -14.01
CA ALA A 81 2.30 -4.85 -14.01
C ALA A 81 3.19 -5.79 -14.85
N LEU A 82 3.37 -6.99 -14.36
CA LEU A 82 4.04 -8.12 -15.00
C LEU A 82 3.03 -9.22 -15.28
N TYR A 83 3.36 -10.16 -16.17
CA TYR A 83 2.49 -11.27 -16.59
C TYR A 83 3.35 -12.52 -16.67
N TRP A 84 3.61 -13.14 -15.52
CA TRP A 84 4.49 -14.32 -15.43
C TRP A 84 3.73 -15.62 -15.13
N GLU A 85 2.44 -15.52 -14.75
CA GLU A 85 1.65 -16.69 -14.39
C GLU A 85 1.11 -17.34 -15.66
N GLU A 86 1.72 -18.46 -16.05
CA GLU A 86 1.37 -19.15 -17.30
C GLU A 86 -0.05 -19.74 -17.28
N SER A 87 -0.54 -20.12 -16.10
CA SER A 87 -1.91 -20.64 -15.92
C SER A 87 -2.98 -19.56 -16.02
N GLN A 88 -2.60 -18.28 -15.81
CA GLN A 88 -3.48 -17.12 -15.86
C GLN A 88 -2.81 -15.96 -16.61
N PRO A 89 -2.63 -16.08 -17.92
CA PRO A 89 -1.85 -15.11 -18.71
C PRO A 89 -2.46 -13.71 -18.78
N ASP A 90 -3.72 -13.57 -18.38
CA ASP A 90 -4.45 -12.30 -18.35
C ASP A 90 -4.37 -11.61 -16.98
N MET A 91 -3.82 -12.27 -15.97
CA MET A 91 -3.69 -11.72 -14.62
C MET A 91 -2.52 -10.76 -14.52
N ALA A 92 -2.79 -9.54 -14.04
CA ALA A 92 -1.75 -8.56 -13.75
C ALA A 92 -1.07 -8.86 -12.42
N CYS A 93 0.25 -9.01 -12.42
CA CYS A 93 1.05 -9.24 -11.23
C CYS A 93 1.84 -7.98 -10.88
N VAL A 94 1.70 -7.46 -9.66
CA VAL A 94 2.39 -6.25 -9.20
C VAL A 94 3.17 -6.54 -7.92
N ILE A 95 4.44 -6.13 -7.92
CA ILE A 95 5.30 -6.16 -6.75
C ILE A 95 5.30 -4.79 -6.09
N THR A 96 4.90 -4.73 -4.82
CA THR A 96 5.01 -3.53 -4.00
C THR A 96 6.34 -3.50 -3.27
N ILE A 97 6.85 -2.29 -3.05
CA ILE A 97 8.18 -2.04 -2.51
C ILE A 97 8.08 -1.01 -1.39
N THR A 98 8.74 -1.26 -0.29
CA THR A 98 8.96 -0.25 0.76
C THR A 98 10.39 0.27 0.61
N ALA A 99 10.54 1.49 0.06
CA ALA A 99 11.84 2.06 -0.30
C ALA A 99 12.80 2.27 0.88
N THR A 100 12.28 2.33 2.10
CA THR A 100 13.10 2.42 3.34
C THR A 100 13.57 1.07 3.84
N GLY A 101 13.12 -0.03 3.24
CA GLY A 101 13.49 -1.40 3.63
C GLY A 101 12.92 -1.85 4.97
N CYS A 102 12.27 -0.99 5.72
CA CYS A 102 11.70 -1.29 7.04
C CYS A 102 10.61 -0.29 7.42
N VAL A 103 9.80 -0.68 8.41
CA VAL A 103 8.85 0.18 9.12
C VAL A 103 9.52 0.67 10.40
N VAL A 104 9.43 1.97 10.66
CA VAL A 104 10.04 2.61 11.83
C VAL A 104 9.00 3.40 12.62
N GLN A 105 9.40 3.81 13.80
CA GLN A 105 8.63 4.63 14.72
C GLN A 105 7.99 5.84 14.02
N GLY A 106 6.70 6.01 14.21
CA GLY A 106 5.93 7.13 13.64
C GLY A 106 5.50 6.94 12.18
N ASP A 107 5.82 5.82 11.53
CA ASP A 107 5.37 5.55 10.16
C ASP A 107 3.84 5.39 10.10
N ARG A 108 3.24 6.01 9.10
CA ARG A 108 1.81 5.96 8.81
C ARG A 108 1.62 5.61 7.34
N MET A 109 1.19 4.41 7.06
CA MET A 109 1.12 3.85 5.71
C MET A 109 -0.33 3.56 5.32
N ALA A 110 -0.68 3.80 4.07
CA ALA A 110 -1.95 3.35 3.53
C ALA A 110 -1.78 2.73 2.14
N LEU A 111 -2.46 1.62 1.93
CA LEU A 111 -2.50 0.86 0.68
C LEU A 111 -3.94 0.71 0.22
N ASP A 112 -4.25 1.19 -0.97
CA ASP A 112 -5.53 1.04 -1.64
C ASP A 112 -5.37 0.20 -2.89
N ILE A 113 -6.07 -0.93 -2.97
CA ILE A 113 -6.08 -1.78 -4.16
C ILE A 113 -7.50 -1.84 -4.70
N HIS A 114 -7.65 -1.43 -5.95
CA HIS A 114 -8.91 -1.44 -6.67
C HIS A 114 -8.82 -2.46 -7.82
N ALA A 115 -9.60 -3.52 -7.74
CA ALA A 115 -9.86 -4.42 -8.85
C ALA A 115 -11.22 -4.07 -9.45
N ARG A 116 -11.22 -3.41 -10.61
CA ARG A 116 -12.44 -3.03 -11.33
C ARG A 116 -13.17 -4.29 -11.82
N PRO A 117 -14.44 -4.19 -12.26
CA PRO A 117 -15.18 -5.35 -12.71
C PRO A 117 -14.39 -6.23 -13.68
N HIS A 118 -14.40 -7.54 -13.43
CA HIS A 118 -13.69 -8.57 -14.20
C HIS A 118 -12.17 -8.43 -14.27
N ALA A 119 -11.55 -7.57 -13.47
CA ALA A 119 -10.10 -7.49 -13.37
C ALA A 119 -9.55 -8.61 -12.49
N HIS A 120 -8.45 -9.24 -12.91
CA HIS A 120 -7.75 -10.27 -12.15
C HIS A 120 -6.33 -9.81 -11.83
N ALA A 121 -6.00 -9.71 -10.55
CA ALA A 121 -4.70 -9.20 -10.13
C ALA A 121 -4.10 -10.01 -8.99
N LEU A 122 -2.77 -10.13 -9.03
CA LEU A 122 -1.95 -10.60 -7.92
C LEU A 122 -1.07 -9.45 -7.44
N VAL A 123 -1.07 -9.18 -6.15
CA VAL A 123 -0.22 -8.18 -5.53
C VAL A 123 0.60 -8.83 -4.42
N THR A 124 1.90 -8.67 -4.51
CA THR A 124 2.85 -9.19 -3.53
C THR A 124 3.87 -8.11 -3.12
N THR A 125 4.75 -8.42 -2.20
CA THR A 125 5.85 -7.56 -1.78
C THR A 125 7.19 -8.04 -2.35
N GLN A 126 8.17 -7.15 -2.44
CA GLN A 126 9.50 -7.50 -2.91
C GLN A 126 10.24 -8.44 -1.94
N CYS A 127 9.98 -8.30 -0.64
CA CYS A 127 10.61 -9.08 0.43
C CYS A 127 9.83 -8.89 1.73
N ALA A 128 10.19 -9.69 2.75
CA ALA A 128 9.65 -9.56 4.10
C ALA A 128 9.86 -8.14 4.65
N THR A 129 8.80 -7.58 5.24
CA THR A 129 8.84 -6.25 5.83
C THR A 129 9.32 -6.33 7.27
N LYS A 130 10.44 -5.68 7.56
CA LYS A 130 10.98 -5.58 8.92
C LYS A 130 10.31 -4.42 9.66
N VAL A 131 9.81 -4.69 10.87
CA VAL A 131 9.31 -3.65 11.77
C VAL A 131 10.33 -3.46 12.87
N HIS A 132 10.97 -2.29 12.89
CA HIS A 132 12.05 -2.00 13.82
C HIS A 132 11.57 -1.78 15.25
N VAL A 133 12.52 -1.85 16.19
CA VAL A 133 12.29 -1.43 17.57
C VAL A 133 11.81 0.02 17.62
N MET A 134 10.83 0.29 18.48
CA MET A 134 10.30 1.61 18.70
C MET A 134 10.50 1.99 20.17
N ASP A 135 11.22 3.08 20.41
CA ASP A 135 11.41 3.61 21.77
C ASP A 135 10.15 4.31 22.26
N HIS A 136 9.48 5.00 21.35
CA HIS A 136 8.26 5.77 21.57
C HIS A 136 7.30 5.63 20.38
N ASN A 137 6.05 6.05 20.56
CA ASN A 137 5.05 6.02 19.51
C ASN A 137 4.84 4.61 18.91
N HIS A 138 4.22 4.53 17.75
CA HIS A 138 3.91 3.30 17.03
C HIS A 138 3.99 3.54 15.52
N ALA A 139 3.94 2.48 14.74
CA ALA A 139 3.66 2.56 13.32
C ALA A 139 2.27 1.97 13.02
N SER A 140 1.64 2.45 11.97
CA SER A 140 0.36 1.91 11.52
C SER A 140 0.30 1.76 10.01
N GLN A 141 -0.43 0.74 9.57
CA GLN A 141 -0.69 0.51 8.16
C GLN A 141 -2.16 0.15 7.96
N LEU A 142 -2.83 0.93 7.10
CA LEU A 142 -4.18 0.63 6.63
C LEU A 142 -4.10 -0.02 5.25
N GLN A 143 -4.83 -1.10 5.06
CA GLN A 143 -5.00 -1.76 3.76
C GLN A 143 -6.47 -1.78 3.42
N ARG A 144 -6.83 -1.28 2.23
CA ARG A 144 -8.20 -1.27 1.73
C ARG A 144 -8.26 -1.96 0.38
N PHE A 145 -9.22 -2.85 0.23
CA PHE A 145 -9.44 -3.62 -0.98
C PHE A 145 -10.84 -3.33 -1.52
N HIS A 146 -10.91 -2.90 -2.77
CA HIS A 146 -12.14 -2.59 -3.47
C HIS A 146 -12.27 -3.54 -4.66
N LEU A 147 -13.23 -4.46 -4.57
CA LEU A 147 -13.44 -5.47 -5.60
C LEU A 147 -14.76 -5.18 -6.33
N GLY A 148 -14.66 -5.05 -7.66
CA GLY A 148 -15.80 -4.96 -8.55
C GLY A 148 -16.43 -6.32 -8.85
N GLU A 149 -17.55 -6.31 -9.51
CA GLU A 149 -18.25 -7.54 -9.92
C GLU A 149 -17.34 -8.44 -10.75
N GLY A 150 -17.29 -9.74 -10.42
CA GLY A 150 -16.47 -10.73 -11.14
C GLY A 150 -14.96 -10.48 -11.10
N SER A 151 -14.49 -9.57 -10.26
CA SER A 151 -13.05 -9.37 -10.07
C SER A 151 -12.43 -10.42 -9.16
N TRP A 152 -11.13 -10.64 -9.31
CA TRP A 152 -10.33 -11.53 -8.49
C TRP A 152 -9.05 -10.82 -8.04
N LEU A 153 -8.77 -10.85 -6.75
CA LEU A 153 -7.55 -10.27 -6.18
C LEU A 153 -6.86 -11.27 -5.26
N GLU A 154 -5.62 -11.58 -5.57
CA GLU A 154 -4.71 -12.28 -4.67
C GLU A 154 -3.76 -11.25 -4.05
N TYR A 155 -3.85 -11.07 -2.73
CA TYR A 155 -2.92 -10.25 -1.98
C TYR A 155 -2.07 -11.15 -1.09
N VAL A 156 -0.84 -11.40 -1.51
CA VAL A 156 0.08 -12.38 -0.91
C VAL A 156 1.41 -11.69 -0.54
N PRO A 157 1.41 -10.80 0.47
CA PRO A 157 2.63 -10.16 0.93
C PRO A 157 3.54 -11.16 1.64
N ASP A 158 4.84 -10.93 1.58
CA ASP A 158 5.80 -11.62 2.45
C ASP A 158 5.54 -11.30 3.93
N PRO A 159 6.04 -12.14 4.86
CA PRO A 159 5.80 -11.96 6.28
C PRO A 159 6.31 -10.63 6.85
N LEU A 160 5.65 -10.16 7.91
CA LEU A 160 6.18 -9.11 8.77
C LEU A 160 7.15 -9.73 9.78
N ILE A 161 8.37 -9.18 9.86
CA ILE A 161 9.38 -9.58 10.84
C ILE A 161 9.44 -8.50 11.91
N LEU A 162 8.88 -8.82 13.08
CA LEU A 162 8.84 -7.89 14.20
C LEU A 162 10.12 -7.98 15.03
N HIS A 163 10.80 -6.86 15.22
CA HIS A 163 11.85 -6.73 16.21
C HIS A 163 11.27 -6.63 17.62
N ARG A 164 12.11 -6.87 18.65
CA ARG A 164 11.71 -6.64 20.04
C ARG A 164 11.22 -5.21 20.22
N HIS A 165 10.11 -5.03 20.93
CA HIS A 165 9.47 -3.71 21.14
C HIS A 165 9.00 -3.01 19.86
N ALA A 166 8.74 -3.72 18.76
CA ALA A 166 7.95 -3.20 17.64
C ALA A 166 6.52 -2.92 18.12
N ARG A 167 5.97 -1.80 17.68
CA ARG A 167 4.61 -1.35 18.08
C ARG A 167 3.79 -0.92 16.88
#